data_c5a5d3a252611da799863e8e1f640287
#
_entry.id   c5a5d3a252611da799863e8e1f640287
#
_cell.length_a   1.000
_cell.length_b   1.000
_cell.length_c   1.000
_cell.angle_alpha   90.00
_cell.angle_beta   90.00
_cell.angle_gamma   90.00
#
_symmetry.space_group_name_H-M   'P 1'
#
loop_
_entity.id
_entity.type
_entity.pdbx_description
1 polymer ?
#
loop_
_entity_poly.entity_id
_entity_poly.type
_entity_poly.pdbx_seq_one_letter_code
_entity_poly.pdbx_strand_id
1 'polypeptide(L)'
;MNEELLSILKKVSSLYRKFGIRSVTMDDVAHELGISKKTLYQFVRDKDDLVHKVIDLEIADHEEKMMISCADDQNAIEQLLQIARCISYMLKEYRPASEYDLKKYYPDLYLKVRELRRNHALGFLRDNLERGIREGLYRKEMDTDMISRLGVSLIDSIVDSEIITIDEFLNPHFFSEFFEYHLRGISNEKGLALLEVQLSSHAFSMNIDLRKEAHAKQHENDTNSPII
;
A
#
# COMPACT_ATOMS: atom_id res chain seq x y z
N MET A 1 18.55 -16.99 -3.76
CA MET A 1 19.16 -15.77 -4.37
C MET A 1 20.46 -15.50 -3.62
N ASN A 2 21.56 -15.09 -4.31
CA ASN A 2 22.82 -14.76 -3.66
C ASN A 2 22.63 -13.52 -2.75
N GLU A 3 23.19 -13.52 -1.53
CA GLU A 3 23.08 -12.40 -0.56
C GLU A 3 23.56 -11.07 -1.13
N GLU A 4 24.61 -11.11 -1.95
CA GLU A 4 25.18 -9.93 -2.60
C GLU A 4 24.19 -9.32 -3.61
N LEU A 5 23.55 -10.17 -4.46
CA LEU A 5 22.51 -9.71 -5.37
C LEU A 5 21.32 -9.14 -4.60
N LEU A 6 20.88 -9.77 -3.51
CA LEU A 6 19.80 -9.26 -2.68
C LEU A 6 20.11 -7.86 -2.13
N SER A 7 21.33 -7.65 -1.63
CA SER A 7 21.79 -6.34 -1.15
C SER A 7 21.77 -5.28 -2.26
N ILE A 8 22.26 -5.64 -3.46
CA ILE A 8 22.19 -4.78 -4.65
C ILE A 8 20.76 -4.38 -4.96
N LEU A 9 19.86 -5.35 -5.09
CA LEU A 9 18.47 -5.12 -5.47
C LEU A 9 17.72 -4.23 -4.45
N LYS A 10 17.94 -4.41 -3.14
CA LYS A 10 17.36 -3.57 -2.08
C LYS A 10 17.81 -2.11 -2.19
N LYS A 11 19.08 -1.86 -2.45
CA LYS A 11 19.60 -0.50 -2.65
C LYS A 11 19.03 0.13 -3.93
N VAL A 12 18.97 -0.63 -5.02
CA VAL A 12 18.41 -0.15 -6.30
C VAL A 12 16.90 0.15 -6.16
N SER A 13 16.14 -0.68 -5.45
CA SER A 13 14.74 -0.41 -5.13
C SER A 13 14.58 0.95 -4.43
N SER A 14 15.45 1.26 -3.46
CA SER A 14 15.45 2.56 -2.80
C SER A 14 15.77 3.73 -3.74
N LEU A 15 16.71 3.53 -4.68
CA LEU A 15 17.03 4.53 -5.70
C LEU A 15 15.84 4.77 -6.64
N TYR A 16 15.20 3.70 -7.12
CA TYR A 16 14.03 3.80 -7.99
C TYR A 16 12.87 4.49 -7.31
N ARG A 17 12.62 4.21 -6.03
CA ARG A 17 11.61 4.91 -5.24
C ARG A 17 11.92 6.41 -5.08
N LYS A 18 13.17 6.77 -4.89
CA LYS A 18 13.59 8.16 -4.68
C LYS A 18 13.60 9.00 -5.95
N PHE A 19 14.08 8.44 -7.05
CA PHE A 19 14.41 9.20 -8.26
C PHE A 19 13.58 8.81 -9.50
N GLY A 20 12.78 7.74 -9.42
CA GLY A 20 12.10 7.13 -10.56
C GLY A 20 12.98 6.14 -11.30
N ILE A 21 12.34 5.15 -11.95
CA ILE A 21 13.06 4.07 -12.65
C ILE A 21 13.86 4.63 -13.84
N ARG A 22 13.25 5.56 -14.58
CA ARG A 22 13.86 6.10 -15.81
C ARG A 22 15.10 6.93 -15.53
N SER A 23 15.05 7.77 -14.50
CA SER A 23 16.11 8.71 -14.17
C SER A 23 17.42 8.04 -13.73
N VAL A 24 17.32 6.87 -13.08
CA VAL A 24 18.48 6.15 -12.55
C VAL A 24 19.16 5.36 -13.66
N THR A 25 20.43 5.67 -13.94
CA THR A 25 21.25 4.96 -14.94
C THR A 25 22.04 3.83 -14.31
N MET A 26 22.63 2.94 -15.12
CA MET A 26 23.54 1.90 -14.65
C MET A 26 24.83 2.46 -14.03
N ASP A 27 25.23 3.68 -14.41
CA ASP A 27 26.35 4.40 -13.81
C ASP A 27 25.98 4.91 -12.41
N ASP A 28 24.79 5.47 -12.24
CA ASP A 28 24.29 5.92 -10.93
C ASP A 28 24.21 4.74 -9.96
N VAL A 29 23.69 3.60 -10.43
CA VAL A 29 23.61 2.37 -9.63
C VAL A 29 25.01 1.91 -9.20
N ALA A 30 25.95 1.80 -10.13
CA ALA A 30 27.31 1.37 -9.82
C ALA A 30 28.01 2.32 -8.83
N HIS A 31 27.81 3.63 -9.02
CA HIS A 31 28.34 4.66 -8.13
C HIS A 31 27.75 4.56 -6.71
N GLU A 32 26.45 4.47 -6.58
CA GLU A 32 25.75 4.37 -5.29
C GLU A 32 26.11 3.08 -4.52
N LEU A 33 26.35 2.00 -5.25
CA LEU A 33 26.78 0.72 -4.68
C LEU A 33 28.28 0.70 -4.32
N GLY A 34 29.08 1.66 -4.81
CA GLY A 34 30.53 1.68 -4.65
C GLY A 34 31.24 0.56 -5.40
N ILE A 35 30.68 0.06 -6.51
CA ILE A 35 31.24 -1.00 -7.34
C ILE A 35 31.50 -0.53 -8.77
N SER A 36 32.35 -1.28 -9.50
CA SER A 36 32.53 -1.01 -10.91
C SER A 36 31.30 -1.41 -11.74
N LYS A 37 31.05 -0.70 -12.85
CA LYS A 37 30.01 -1.08 -13.81
C LYS A 37 30.18 -2.52 -14.32
N LYS A 38 31.44 -2.94 -14.50
CA LYS A 38 31.81 -4.33 -14.85
C LYS A 38 31.33 -5.33 -13.79
N THR A 39 31.48 -4.99 -12.52
CA THR A 39 31.00 -5.81 -11.40
C THR A 39 29.48 -5.89 -11.38
N LEU A 40 28.79 -4.76 -11.60
CA LEU A 40 27.31 -4.72 -11.67
C LEU A 40 26.78 -5.65 -12.78
N TYR A 41 27.41 -5.64 -13.96
CA TYR A 41 27.04 -6.51 -15.07
C TYR A 41 27.36 -8.02 -14.86
N GLN A 42 27.99 -8.39 -13.76
CA GLN A 42 28.10 -9.80 -13.37
C GLN A 42 26.78 -10.33 -12.73
N PHE A 43 25.95 -9.42 -12.19
CA PHE A 43 24.68 -9.75 -11.54
C PHE A 43 23.47 -9.55 -12.44
N VAL A 44 23.56 -8.62 -13.38
CA VAL A 44 22.45 -8.24 -14.27
C VAL A 44 22.96 -8.03 -15.69
N ARG A 45 22.15 -8.36 -16.70
CA ARG A 45 22.51 -8.23 -18.11
C ARG A 45 22.48 -6.78 -18.59
N ASP A 46 21.43 -6.06 -18.17
CA ASP A 46 21.12 -4.71 -18.59
C ASP A 46 20.19 -4.04 -17.57
N LYS A 47 19.74 -2.82 -17.86
CA LYS A 47 18.82 -2.09 -17.01
C LYS A 47 17.46 -2.77 -16.91
N ASP A 48 16.97 -3.37 -17.98
CA ASP A 48 15.66 -4.03 -18.01
C ASP A 48 15.68 -5.27 -17.10
N ASP A 49 16.72 -6.09 -17.18
CA ASP A 49 16.95 -7.23 -16.27
C ASP A 49 17.02 -6.79 -14.81
N LEU A 50 17.68 -5.67 -14.54
CA LEU A 50 17.76 -5.09 -13.20
C LEU A 50 16.38 -4.64 -12.71
N VAL A 51 15.59 -3.97 -13.54
CA VAL A 51 14.20 -3.56 -13.17
C VAL A 51 13.34 -4.78 -12.87
N HIS A 52 13.36 -5.81 -13.70
CA HIS A 52 12.59 -7.03 -13.47
C HIS A 52 12.96 -7.67 -12.13
N LYS A 53 14.26 -7.85 -11.85
CA LYS A 53 14.72 -8.43 -10.58
C LYS A 53 14.32 -7.60 -9.36
N VAL A 54 14.37 -6.27 -9.46
CA VAL A 54 13.95 -5.37 -8.37
C VAL A 54 12.45 -5.51 -8.11
N ILE A 55 11.64 -5.53 -9.16
CA ILE A 55 10.18 -5.68 -9.01
C ILE A 55 9.81 -7.07 -8.48
N ASP A 56 10.46 -8.14 -8.97
CA ASP A 56 10.23 -9.49 -8.44
C ASP A 56 10.59 -9.58 -6.93
N LEU A 57 11.66 -8.88 -6.50
CA LEU A 57 12.00 -8.77 -5.08
C LEU A 57 10.93 -8.00 -4.29
N GLU A 58 10.44 -6.87 -4.81
CA GLU A 58 9.40 -6.07 -4.15
C GLU A 58 8.08 -6.83 -4.02
N ILE A 59 7.74 -7.66 -5.00
CA ILE A 59 6.59 -8.57 -4.93
C ILE A 59 6.78 -9.56 -3.79
N ALA A 60 7.92 -10.24 -3.72
CA ALA A 60 8.20 -11.23 -2.68
C ALA A 60 8.21 -10.61 -1.26
N ASP A 61 8.84 -9.44 -1.10
CA ASP A 61 8.83 -8.68 0.16
C ASP A 61 7.41 -8.26 0.58
N HIS A 62 6.55 -7.94 -0.40
CA HIS A 62 5.16 -7.58 -0.13
C HIS A 62 4.35 -8.78 0.35
N GLU A 63 4.50 -9.92 -0.31
CA GLU A 63 3.85 -11.19 0.08
C GLU A 63 4.24 -11.59 1.51
N GLU A 64 5.52 -11.56 1.85
CA GLU A 64 6.02 -11.87 3.18
C GLU A 64 5.42 -10.93 4.25
N LYS A 65 5.39 -9.63 4.00
CA LYS A 65 4.82 -8.65 4.94
C LYS A 65 3.32 -8.84 5.16
N MET A 66 2.57 -9.18 4.11
CA MET A 66 1.15 -9.48 4.21
C MET A 66 0.90 -10.75 5.04
N MET A 67 1.70 -11.80 4.86
CA MET A 67 1.60 -13.04 5.64
C MET A 67 1.89 -12.81 7.14
N ILE A 68 2.91 -12.02 7.47
CA ILE A 68 3.28 -11.70 8.87
C ILE A 68 2.21 -10.84 9.56
N SER A 69 1.49 -10.01 8.81
CA SER A 69 0.44 -9.13 9.34
C SER A 69 -0.83 -9.88 9.79
N CYS A 70 -0.97 -11.15 9.45
CA CYS A 70 -2.09 -12.00 9.81
C CYS A 70 -1.77 -12.83 11.06
N ALA A 71 -1.67 -12.19 12.24
CA ALA A 71 -1.48 -12.92 13.50
C ALA A 71 -2.73 -13.75 13.84
N ASP A 72 -2.53 -15.00 14.27
CA ASP A 72 -3.61 -15.98 14.52
C ASP A 72 -4.55 -15.60 15.68
N ASP A 73 -4.11 -14.73 16.59
CA ASP A 73 -4.84 -14.33 17.81
C ASP A 73 -5.80 -13.15 17.59
N GLN A 74 -5.84 -12.55 16.40
CA GLN A 74 -6.71 -11.41 16.08
C GLN A 74 -8.04 -11.90 15.51
N ASN A 75 -9.14 -11.23 15.88
CA ASN A 75 -10.42 -11.46 15.19
C ASN A 75 -10.45 -10.76 13.81
N ALA A 76 -11.48 -11.05 13.02
CA ALA A 76 -11.58 -10.55 11.64
C ALA A 76 -11.58 -9.02 11.54
N ILE A 77 -12.17 -8.30 12.50
CA ILE A 77 -12.18 -6.83 12.53
C ILE A 77 -10.77 -6.30 12.84
N GLU A 78 -10.10 -6.84 13.85
CA GLU A 78 -8.73 -6.46 14.21
C GLU A 78 -7.75 -6.72 13.07
N GLN A 79 -7.92 -7.83 12.37
CA GLN A 79 -7.12 -8.17 11.19
C GLN A 79 -7.29 -7.13 10.07
N LEU A 80 -8.52 -6.73 9.73
CA LEU A 80 -8.76 -5.67 8.72
C LEU A 80 -8.19 -4.32 9.17
N LEU A 81 -8.35 -3.96 10.43
CA LEU A 81 -7.77 -2.73 10.97
C LEU A 81 -6.23 -2.75 10.95
N GLN A 82 -5.61 -3.90 11.19
CA GLN A 82 -4.17 -4.06 11.09
C GLN A 82 -3.68 -3.90 9.65
N ILE A 83 -4.37 -4.50 8.68
CA ILE A 83 -4.06 -4.33 7.26
C ILE A 83 -4.22 -2.86 6.84
N ALA A 84 -5.28 -2.18 7.27
CA ALA A 84 -5.47 -0.75 7.01
C ALA A 84 -4.26 0.09 7.50
N ARG A 85 -3.74 -0.22 8.70
CA ARG A 85 -2.52 0.41 9.22
C ARG A 85 -1.29 0.13 8.37
N CYS A 86 -1.08 -1.12 7.96
CA CYS A 86 0.04 -1.50 7.11
C CYS A 86 -0.02 -0.78 5.77
N ILE A 87 -1.19 -0.72 5.12
CA ILE A 87 -1.38 -0.02 3.85
C ILE A 87 -1.16 1.49 4.04
N SER A 88 -1.72 2.09 5.08
CA SER A 88 -1.52 3.51 5.38
C SER A 88 -0.03 3.86 5.59
N TYR A 89 0.74 2.98 6.22
CA TYR A 89 2.18 3.15 6.36
C TYR A 89 2.89 3.05 5.00
N MET A 90 2.53 2.07 4.17
CA MET A 90 3.10 1.91 2.83
C MET A 90 2.78 3.09 1.92
N LEU A 91 1.57 3.66 2.02
CA LEU A 91 1.16 4.84 1.24
C LEU A 91 1.99 6.08 1.57
N LYS A 92 2.50 6.23 2.79
CA LYS A 92 3.42 7.35 3.14
C LYS A 92 4.73 7.30 2.34
N GLU A 93 5.17 6.10 1.98
CA GLU A 93 6.37 5.88 1.18
C GLU A 93 6.09 5.79 -0.33
N TYR A 94 4.81 5.83 -0.71
CA TYR A 94 4.41 5.77 -2.11
C TYR A 94 4.97 6.97 -2.90
N ARG A 95 5.50 6.68 -4.07
CA ARG A 95 6.06 7.68 -4.99
C ARG A 95 5.43 7.50 -6.37
N PRO A 96 4.53 8.41 -6.78
CA PRO A 96 3.82 8.32 -8.07
C PRO A 96 4.76 8.21 -9.27
N ALA A 97 5.95 8.82 -9.20
CA ALA A 97 6.92 8.79 -10.30
C ALA A 97 7.39 7.37 -10.67
N SER A 98 7.62 6.50 -9.68
CA SER A 98 8.06 5.13 -9.94
C SER A 98 6.96 4.29 -10.58
N GLU A 99 5.72 4.48 -10.14
CA GLU A 99 4.57 3.77 -10.73
C GLU A 99 4.27 4.29 -12.15
N TYR A 100 4.35 5.60 -12.37
CA TYR A 100 4.25 6.20 -13.69
C TYR A 100 5.30 5.65 -14.66
N ASP A 101 6.57 5.57 -14.22
CA ASP A 101 7.66 5.03 -15.03
C ASP A 101 7.41 3.55 -15.34
N LEU A 102 6.98 2.76 -14.36
CA LEU A 102 6.64 1.35 -14.55
C LEU A 102 5.50 1.19 -15.57
N LYS A 103 4.40 1.93 -15.40
CA LYS A 103 3.24 1.91 -16.32
C LYS A 103 3.63 2.30 -17.73
N LYS A 104 4.50 3.30 -17.89
CA LYS A 104 4.85 3.87 -19.19
C LYS A 104 5.91 3.09 -19.94
N TYR A 105 6.94 2.61 -19.24
CA TYR A 105 8.12 2.02 -19.87
C TYR A 105 8.20 0.50 -19.72
N TYR A 106 7.44 -0.08 -18.79
CA TYR A 106 7.38 -1.51 -18.49
C TYR A 106 5.93 -1.98 -18.31
N PRO A 107 5.04 -1.78 -19.32
CA PRO A 107 3.60 -2.00 -19.17
C PRO A 107 3.25 -3.44 -18.79
N ASP A 108 3.94 -4.44 -19.35
CA ASP A 108 3.69 -5.85 -19.01
C ASP A 108 4.03 -6.17 -17.55
N LEU A 109 5.13 -5.59 -17.06
CA LEU A 109 5.54 -5.74 -15.66
C LEU A 109 4.57 -5.01 -14.72
N TYR A 110 4.10 -3.83 -15.10
CA TYR A 110 3.07 -3.09 -14.39
C TYR A 110 1.76 -3.90 -14.26
N LEU A 111 1.29 -4.49 -15.36
CA LEU A 111 0.09 -5.34 -15.35
C LEU A 111 0.27 -6.59 -14.49
N LYS A 112 1.43 -7.25 -14.57
CA LYS A 112 1.77 -8.38 -13.69
C LYS A 112 1.70 -8.00 -12.20
N VAL A 113 2.29 -6.87 -11.82
CA VAL A 113 2.26 -6.38 -10.44
C VAL A 113 0.83 -6.08 -9.99
N ARG A 114 0.03 -5.39 -10.82
CA ARG A 114 -1.38 -5.09 -10.51
C ARG A 114 -2.20 -6.36 -10.33
N GLU A 115 -2.04 -7.33 -11.21
CA GLU A 115 -2.77 -8.61 -11.13
C GLU A 115 -2.44 -9.38 -9.87
N LEU A 116 -1.15 -9.48 -9.52
CA LEU A 116 -0.72 -10.14 -8.28
C LEU A 116 -1.29 -9.46 -7.04
N ARG A 117 -1.19 -8.13 -6.95
CA ARG A 117 -1.76 -7.36 -5.83
C ARG A 117 -3.28 -7.57 -5.72
N ARG A 118 -3.99 -7.55 -6.84
CA ARG A 118 -5.43 -7.78 -6.90
C ARG A 118 -5.80 -9.17 -6.40
N ASN A 119 -5.11 -10.20 -6.87
CA ASN A 119 -5.37 -11.59 -6.50
C ASN A 119 -5.13 -11.81 -4.99
N HIS A 120 -4.05 -11.24 -4.44
CA HIS A 120 -3.78 -11.29 -3.00
C HIS A 120 -4.84 -10.57 -2.18
N ALA A 121 -5.22 -9.35 -2.61
CA ALA A 121 -6.27 -8.58 -1.94
C ALA A 121 -7.63 -9.31 -1.96
N LEU A 122 -7.99 -9.95 -3.09
CA LEU A 122 -9.21 -10.74 -3.22
C LEU A 122 -9.19 -11.96 -2.29
N GLY A 123 -8.10 -12.72 -2.28
CA GLY A 123 -7.94 -13.88 -1.40
C GLY A 123 -8.06 -13.46 0.07
N PHE A 124 -7.26 -12.48 0.48
CA PHE A 124 -7.28 -11.96 1.85
C PHE A 124 -8.68 -11.48 2.28
N LEU A 125 -9.33 -10.66 1.45
CA LEU A 125 -10.63 -10.09 1.82
C LEU A 125 -11.72 -11.17 1.91
N ARG A 126 -11.70 -12.15 1.01
CA ARG A 126 -12.61 -13.30 1.07
C ARG A 126 -12.42 -14.10 2.36
N ASP A 127 -11.19 -14.49 2.68
CA ASP A 127 -10.85 -15.26 3.87
C ASP A 127 -11.26 -14.52 5.15
N ASN A 128 -11.02 -13.21 5.20
CA ASN A 128 -11.43 -12.35 6.31
C ASN A 128 -12.95 -12.27 6.46
N LEU A 129 -13.69 -12.11 5.36
CA LEU A 129 -15.17 -12.09 5.38
C LEU A 129 -15.73 -13.41 5.89
N GLU A 130 -15.23 -14.55 5.41
CA GLU A 130 -15.63 -15.88 5.87
C GLU A 130 -15.30 -16.10 7.34
N ARG A 131 -14.13 -15.62 7.78
CA ARG A 131 -13.71 -15.66 9.17
C ARG A 131 -14.64 -14.84 10.05
N GLY A 132 -14.94 -13.59 9.68
CA GLY A 132 -15.81 -12.72 10.46
C GLY A 132 -17.26 -13.24 10.56
N ILE A 133 -17.75 -13.95 9.54
CA ILE A 133 -19.02 -14.66 9.60
C ILE A 133 -18.94 -15.83 10.60
N ARG A 134 -17.90 -16.64 10.57
CA ARG A 134 -17.68 -17.76 11.53
C ARG A 134 -17.55 -17.27 12.97
N GLU A 135 -16.90 -16.13 13.19
CA GLU A 135 -16.76 -15.48 14.49
C GLU A 135 -18.05 -14.79 14.97
N GLY A 136 -19.05 -14.69 14.11
CA GLY A 136 -20.32 -14.01 14.39
C GLY A 136 -20.19 -12.48 14.53
N LEU A 137 -19.22 -11.88 13.84
CA LEU A 137 -18.96 -10.44 13.80
C LEU A 137 -19.53 -9.78 12.55
N TYR A 138 -19.65 -10.54 11.45
CA TYR A 138 -20.16 -10.04 10.18
C TYR A 138 -21.54 -10.59 9.86
N ARG A 139 -22.23 -9.92 8.95
CA ARG A 139 -23.58 -10.28 8.49
C ARG A 139 -23.54 -11.63 7.76
N LYS A 140 -24.42 -12.57 8.12
CA LYS A 140 -24.42 -13.94 7.59
C LYS A 140 -24.90 -14.05 6.14
N GLU A 141 -25.71 -13.08 5.72
CA GLU A 141 -26.42 -13.09 4.43
C GLU A 141 -25.55 -12.52 3.30
N MET A 142 -24.30 -12.14 3.59
CA MET A 142 -23.41 -11.58 2.59
C MET A 142 -22.88 -12.66 1.64
N ASP A 143 -22.89 -12.34 0.35
CA ASP A 143 -22.10 -13.04 -0.65
C ASP A 143 -20.63 -12.58 -0.52
N THR A 144 -19.81 -13.42 0.12
CA THR A 144 -18.41 -13.08 0.42
C THR A 144 -17.58 -12.90 -0.86
N ASP A 145 -17.88 -13.64 -1.93
CA ASP A 145 -17.22 -13.49 -3.22
C ASP A 145 -17.56 -12.16 -3.89
N MET A 146 -18.83 -11.78 -3.87
CA MET A 146 -19.29 -10.50 -4.43
C MET A 146 -18.73 -9.31 -3.64
N ILE A 147 -18.79 -9.35 -2.30
CA ILE A 147 -18.31 -8.27 -1.44
C ILE A 147 -16.79 -8.12 -1.52
N SER A 148 -16.04 -9.22 -1.59
CA SER A 148 -14.58 -9.13 -1.77
C SER A 148 -14.20 -8.51 -3.11
N ARG A 149 -14.86 -8.89 -4.20
CA ARG A 149 -14.65 -8.27 -5.52
C ARG A 149 -15.04 -6.81 -5.53
N LEU A 150 -16.14 -6.44 -4.89
CA LEU A 150 -16.56 -5.03 -4.79
C LEU A 150 -15.52 -4.21 -4.02
N GLY A 151 -15.04 -4.69 -2.87
CA GLY A 151 -14.03 -4.00 -2.06
C GLY A 151 -12.72 -3.76 -2.83
N VAL A 152 -12.22 -4.78 -3.52
CA VAL A 152 -10.99 -4.65 -4.34
C VAL A 152 -11.21 -3.74 -5.54
N SER A 153 -12.38 -3.83 -6.22
CA SER A 153 -12.70 -2.97 -7.36
C SER A 153 -12.81 -1.50 -6.97
N LEU A 154 -13.31 -1.20 -5.77
CA LEU A 154 -13.34 0.18 -5.27
C LEU A 154 -11.92 0.75 -5.12
N ILE A 155 -11.00 -0.01 -4.53
CA ILE A 155 -9.59 0.42 -4.38
C ILE A 155 -8.94 0.60 -5.75
N ASP A 156 -9.11 -0.35 -6.65
CA ASP A 156 -8.55 -0.27 -8.02
C ASP A 156 -9.08 0.94 -8.81
N SER A 157 -10.38 1.26 -8.65
CA SER A 157 -10.99 2.39 -9.37
C SER A 157 -10.53 3.76 -8.85
N ILE A 158 -10.11 3.86 -7.60
CA ILE A 158 -9.60 5.11 -7.04
C ILE A 158 -8.28 5.51 -7.72
N VAL A 159 -7.41 4.55 -8.03
CA VAL A 159 -6.10 4.82 -8.64
C VAL A 159 -6.22 5.47 -10.03
N ASP A 160 -7.27 5.13 -10.76
CA ASP A 160 -7.55 5.68 -12.10
C ASP A 160 -8.72 6.69 -12.08
N SER A 161 -9.12 7.22 -10.90
CA SER A 161 -10.29 8.09 -10.71
C SER A 161 -10.00 9.53 -11.16
N GLU A 162 -10.98 10.15 -11.81
CA GLU A 162 -11.02 11.59 -12.06
C GLU A 162 -11.69 12.38 -10.91
N ILE A 163 -12.37 11.66 -10.00
CA ILE A 163 -13.13 12.27 -8.89
C ILE A 163 -12.28 12.37 -7.63
N ILE A 164 -11.40 11.40 -7.41
CA ILE A 164 -10.52 11.32 -6.24
C ILE A 164 -9.09 11.44 -6.75
N THR A 165 -8.42 12.50 -6.32
CA THR A 165 -7.01 12.68 -6.68
C THR A 165 -6.11 11.72 -5.91
N ILE A 166 -4.92 11.44 -6.44
CA ILE A 166 -3.94 10.59 -5.76
C ILE A 166 -3.55 11.17 -4.39
N ASP A 167 -3.48 12.50 -4.25
CA ASP A 167 -3.14 13.17 -3.00
C ASP A 167 -4.26 13.00 -1.96
N GLU A 168 -5.53 13.03 -2.37
CA GLU A 168 -6.66 12.73 -1.50
C GLU A 168 -6.66 11.27 -1.07
N PHE A 169 -6.41 10.34 -2.00
CA PHE A 169 -6.30 8.90 -1.69
C PHE A 169 -5.15 8.60 -0.73
N LEU A 170 -4.01 9.29 -0.89
CA LEU A 170 -2.86 9.15 0.01
C LEU A 170 -3.07 9.84 1.37
N ASN A 171 -4.16 10.61 1.53
CA ASN A 171 -4.49 11.23 2.79
C ASN A 171 -4.96 10.17 3.80
N PRO A 172 -4.31 10.06 4.98
CA PRO A 172 -4.67 9.07 5.99
C PRO A 172 -6.13 9.16 6.46
N HIS A 173 -6.73 10.34 6.46
CA HIS A 173 -8.13 10.53 6.82
C HIS A 173 -9.07 9.89 5.79
N PHE A 174 -8.84 10.12 4.50
CA PHE A 174 -9.63 9.49 3.44
C PHE A 174 -9.59 7.96 3.56
N PHE A 175 -8.40 7.43 3.78
CA PHE A 175 -8.19 5.99 3.91
C PHE A 175 -8.89 5.41 5.15
N SER A 176 -8.88 6.15 6.26
CA SER A 176 -9.60 5.79 7.49
C SER A 176 -11.12 5.72 7.26
N GLU A 177 -11.69 6.75 6.64
CA GLU A 177 -13.11 6.82 6.29
C GLU A 177 -13.52 5.66 5.37
N PHE A 178 -12.69 5.37 4.36
CA PHE A 178 -12.92 4.27 3.43
C PHE A 178 -13.02 2.91 4.16
N PHE A 179 -12.06 2.62 5.05
CA PHE A 179 -12.05 1.37 5.82
C PHE A 179 -13.18 1.30 6.84
N GLU A 180 -13.48 2.40 7.52
CA GLU A 180 -14.61 2.47 8.44
C GLU A 180 -15.93 2.24 7.73
N TYR A 181 -16.15 2.88 6.57
CA TYR A 181 -17.30 2.66 5.73
C TYR A 181 -17.46 1.18 5.35
N HIS A 182 -16.39 0.54 4.91
CA HIS A 182 -16.40 -0.88 4.55
C HIS A 182 -16.72 -1.76 5.76
N LEU A 183 -16.05 -1.57 6.89
CA LEU A 183 -16.26 -2.34 8.12
C LEU A 183 -17.69 -2.18 8.65
N ARG A 184 -18.24 -0.97 8.64
CA ARG A 184 -19.66 -0.74 9.03
C ARG A 184 -20.62 -1.43 8.08
N GLY A 185 -20.32 -1.48 6.79
CA GLY A 185 -21.13 -2.14 5.78
C GLY A 185 -21.19 -3.67 5.91
N ILE A 186 -20.14 -4.31 6.40
CA ILE A 186 -20.06 -5.78 6.53
C ILE A 186 -20.38 -6.29 7.93
N SER A 187 -20.27 -5.47 8.97
CA SER A 187 -20.47 -5.85 10.37
C SER A 187 -21.96 -6.03 10.72
N ASN A 188 -22.23 -6.93 11.66
CA ASN A 188 -23.50 -7.01 12.39
C ASN A 188 -23.41 -6.19 13.69
N GLU A 189 -24.47 -6.19 14.53
CA GLU A 189 -24.51 -5.44 15.79
C GLU A 189 -23.33 -5.74 16.73
N LYS A 190 -22.95 -7.01 16.87
CA LYS A 190 -21.79 -7.42 17.68
C LYS A 190 -20.48 -6.91 17.11
N GLY A 191 -20.33 -6.98 15.79
CA GLY A 191 -19.16 -6.47 15.08
C GLY A 191 -19.05 -4.95 15.19
N LEU A 192 -20.17 -4.22 15.04
CA LEU A 192 -20.21 -2.77 15.23
C LEU A 192 -19.81 -2.36 16.64
N ALA A 193 -20.32 -3.04 17.67
CA ALA A 193 -19.94 -2.74 19.05
C ALA A 193 -18.42 -2.93 19.29
N LEU A 194 -17.83 -4.00 18.73
CA LEU A 194 -16.39 -4.23 18.80
C LEU A 194 -15.60 -3.18 18.01
N LEU A 195 -16.08 -2.81 16.82
CA LEU A 195 -15.46 -1.77 16.00
C LEU A 195 -15.40 -0.42 16.76
N GLU A 196 -16.49 0.00 17.43
CA GLU A 196 -16.51 1.23 18.22
C GLU A 196 -15.47 1.22 19.35
N VAL A 197 -15.31 0.08 20.04
CA VAL A 197 -14.27 -0.08 21.05
C VAL A 197 -12.86 0.08 20.46
N GLN A 198 -12.61 -0.53 19.29
CA GLN A 198 -11.33 -0.45 18.61
C GLN A 198 -11.03 0.98 18.10
N LEU A 199 -12.02 1.67 17.52
CA LEU A 199 -11.88 3.05 17.05
C LEU A 199 -11.68 4.05 18.21
N SER A 200 -12.31 3.82 19.35
CA SER A 200 -12.19 4.66 20.55
C SER A 200 -10.88 4.43 21.29
N SER A 201 -10.26 3.27 21.15
CA SER A 201 -8.97 2.99 21.76
C SER A 201 -7.88 3.80 21.03
N HIS A 202 -6.99 4.47 21.79
CA HIS A 202 -5.83 5.19 21.23
C HIS A 202 -4.91 4.30 20.38
N ALA A 203 -5.11 2.99 20.41
CA ALA A 203 -4.43 2.01 19.57
C ALA A 203 -4.87 2.10 18.09
N PHE A 204 -6.06 2.61 17.78
CA PHE A 204 -6.53 2.87 16.42
C PHE A 204 -6.30 4.32 15.98
N SER A 205 -5.82 5.18 16.84
CA SER A 205 -5.20 6.40 16.36
C SER A 205 -4.10 5.94 15.37
N MET A 206 -4.46 5.81 14.08
CA MET A 206 -3.49 6.00 13.02
C MET A 206 -2.85 7.31 13.39
N ASN A 207 -1.60 7.34 13.84
CA ASN A 207 -0.89 8.47 14.40
C ASN A 207 -1.14 9.72 13.54
N ILE A 208 -2.38 10.22 13.63
CA ILE A 208 -2.87 11.42 12.98
C ILE A 208 -2.54 12.57 13.93
N ASP A 209 -1.26 12.76 14.16
CA ASP A 209 -0.73 14.08 14.51
C ASP A 209 -0.97 15.10 13.38
N LEU A 210 -1.51 14.64 12.26
CA LEU A 210 -1.86 15.43 11.07
C LEU A 210 -3.07 16.34 11.28
N ARG A 211 -3.92 16.14 12.30
CA ARG A 211 -4.92 17.15 12.66
C ARG A 211 -4.25 18.44 13.14
N LYS A 212 -3.08 18.33 13.80
CA LYS A 212 -2.30 19.51 14.21
C LYS A 212 -1.57 20.16 13.04
N GLU A 213 -1.05 19.37 12.09
CA GLU A 213 -0.35 19.94 10.92
C GLU A 213 -1.29 20.52 9.85
N ALA A 214 -2.46 19.94 9.63
CA ALA A 214 -3.47 20.51 8.72
C ALA A 214 -4.04 21.81 9.26
N HIS A 215 -4.35 21.90 10.55
CA HIS A 215 -4.75 23.16 11.20
C HIS A 215 -3.63 24.19 11.25
N ALA A 216 -2.37 23.78 11.42
CA ALA A 216 -1.24 24.69 11.39
C ALA A 216 -1.03 25.31 9.99
N LYS A 217 -1.13 24.52 8.93
CA LYS A 217 -1.02 25.00 7.54
C LYS A 217 -2.22 25.87 7.10
N GLN A 218 -3.42 25.60 7.58
CA GLN A 218 -4.56 26.51 7.35
C GLN A 218 -4.37 27.84 8.05
N HIS A 219 -3.88 27.87 9.28
CA HIS A 219 -3.60 29.14 9.98
C HIS A 219 -2.43 29.93 9.38
N GLU A 220 -1.42 29.30 8.78
CA GLU A 220 -0.34 30.00 8.08
C GLU A 220 -0.80 30.61 6.74
N ASN A 221 -1.75 29.97 6.03
CA ASN A 221 -2.30 30.52 4.80
C ASN A 221 -3.30 31.67 5.04
N ASP A 222 -4.03 31.66 6.15
CA ASP A 222 -4.95 32.75 6.51
C ASP A 222 -4.25 33.99 7.05
N THR A 223 -3.00 33.88 7.54
CA THR A 223 -2.22 35.02 8.02
C THR A 223 -1.36 35.67 6.95
N ASN A 224 -1.26 35.11 5.73
CA ASN A 224 -0.45 35.65 4.63
C ASN A 224 -1.29 36.19 3.45
N SER A 225 -2.56 36.50 3.64
CA SER A 225 -3.32 37.29 2.66
C SER A 225 -2.95 38.77 2.81
N PRO A 226 -2.36 39.43 1.81
CA PRO A 226 -2.16 40.89 1.87
C PRO A 226 -3.52 41.58 1.75
N ILE A 227 -3.78 42.44 2.73
CA ILE A 227 -4.85 43.43 2.67
C ILE A 227 -4.47 44.41 1.57
N ILE A 228 -5.09 44.33 0.41
CA ILE A 228 -5.38 45.49 -0.47
C ILE A 228 -6.74 45.22 -1.12
#